data_ca51f7802b0e174725754ce79de67f1d
#
_entry.id   ca51f7802b0e174725754ce79de67f1d
#
_cell.length_a   1.000
_cell.length_b   1.000
_cell.length_c   1.000
_cell.angle_alpha   90.00
_cell.angle_beta   90.00
_cell.angle_gamma   90.00
#
_symmetry.space_group_name_H-M   'P 1'
#
loop_
_entity.id
_entity.type
_entity.pdbx_description
1 polymer ?
#
loop_
_entity_poly.entity_id
_entity_poly.type
_entity_poly.pdbx_seq_one_letter_code
_entity_poly.pdbx_strand_id
1 'polypeptide(L)'
;MNLLKKTLKWALLSVTALVVVLYATDTDYLFKAVRTVYFNGYTTASIDDYSFFDNSVIASKDSKAWPLHKDYNKIPATKKLIKLHKSQGTVAYVIIKNDSLIYEAYYDNYSENSKSNSFSMAKSYVCGLLGKAIMEGYIENLEQPVGDFFPQYSEGLSSKVTVGDLASMASGSSWKENYYWPINITAKAYYGKELEETIFGVSTVKTPGQSFEYSSGDTQLLAMVIEKATGKKLYDYLSESLWIPLESENDALWQVDSEAND
;
A
#
# COMPACT_ATOMS: atom_id res chain seq x y z
N MET A 1 40.04 -16.36 -28.08
CA MET A 1 40.07 -15.05 -27.45
C MET A 1 39.22 -14.01 -28.20
N ASN A 2 39.25 -13.91 -29.54
CA ASN A 2 38.45 -12.93 -30.30
C ASN A 2 36.94 -13.16 -30.26
N LEU A 3 36.46 -14.41 -30.27
CA LEU A 3 35.01 -14.72 -30.23
C LEU A 3 34.40 -14.32 -28.89
N LEU A 4 35.07 -14.68 -27.79
CA LEU A 4 34.60 -14.31 -26.42
C LEU A 4 34.52 -12.78 -26.23
N LYS A 5 35.53 -12.02 -26.74
CA LYS A 5 35.51 -10.56 -26.69
C LYS A 5 34.38 -9.99 -27.54
N LYS A 6 34.07 -10.58 -28.69
CA LYS A 6 32.98 -10.13 -29.57
C LYS A 6 31.61 -10.42 -28.92
N THR A 7 31.40 -11.61 -28.35
CA THR A 7 30.15 -11.94 -27.61
C THR A 7 29.96 -11.03 -26.41
N LEU A 8 31.00 -10.79 -25.60
CA LEU A 8 30.93 -9.87 -24.45
C LEU A 8 30.58 -8.43 -24.86
N LYS A 9 31.17 -7.93 -25.97
CA LYS A 9 30.83 -6.61 -26.50
C LYS A 9 29.37 -6.52 -26.90
N TRP A 10 28.84 -7.51 -27.61
CA TRP A 10 27.44 -7.50 -28.03
C TRP A 10 26.49 -7.65 -26.83
N ALA A 11 26.82 -8.48 -25.84
CA ALA A 11 26.08 -8.57 -24.60
C ALA A 11 26.01 -7.24 -23.86
N LEU A 12 27.16 -6.55 -23.73
CA LEU A 12 27.21 -5.22 -23.09
C LEU A 12 26.38 -4.19 -23.85
N LEU A 13 26.49 -4.17 -25.18
CA LEU A 13 25.67 -3.25 -26.01
C LEU A 13 24.16 -3.53 -25.86
N SER A 14 23.76 -4.81 -25.82
CA SER A 14 22.36 -5.18 -25.62
C SER A 14 21.84 -4.78 -24.26
N VAL A 15 22.62 -4.97 -23.19
CA VAL A 15 22.26 -4.52 -21.83
C VAL A 15 22.16 -3.00 -21.78
N THR A 16 23.13 -2.28 -22.37
CA THR A 16 23.09 -0.82 -22.41
C THR A 16 21.86 -0.32 -23.17
N ALA A 17 21.55 -0.92 -24.32
CA ALA A 17 20.36 -0.57 -25.10
C ALA A 17 19.08 -0.83 -24.32
N LEU A 18 18.99 -1.99 -23.62
CA LEU A 18 17.85 -2.29 -22.74
C LEU A 18 17.68 -1.24 -21.64
N VAL A 19 18.76 -0.88 -20.96
CA VAL A 19 18.72 0.16 -19.91
C VAL A 19 18.22 1.49 -20.48
N VAL A 20 18.75 1.92 -21.65
CA VAL A 20 18.31 3.16 -22.31
C VAL A 20 16.83 3.10 -22.67
N VAL A 21 16.36 1.96 -23.19
CA VAL A 21 14.92 1.78 -23.51
C VAL A 21 14.06 1.88 -22.26
N LEU A 22 14.44 1.22 -21.15
CA LEU A 22 13.66 1.27 -19.91
C LEU A 22 13.52 2.70 -19.38
N TYR A 23 14.58 3.49 -19.39
CA TYR A 23 14.50 4.91 -19.01
C TYR A 23 13.72 5.76 -20.02
N ALA A 24 13.91 5.53 -21.32
CA ALA A 24 13.20 6.28 -22.34
C ALA A 24 11.69 5.99 -22.39
N THR A 25 11.26 4.85 -21.86
CA THR A 25 9.84 4.44 -21.81
C THR A 25 9.22 4.55 -20.41
N ASP A 26 9.92 5.16 -19.47
CA ASP A 26 9.45 5.35 -18.10
C ASP A 26 9.05 4.01 -17.42
N THR A 27 9.86 2.98 -17.69
CA THR A 27 9.72 1.63 -17.12
C THR A 27 10.92 1.19 -16.29
N ASP A 28 11.77 2.11 -15.86
CA ASP A 28 12.95 1.86 -15.04
C ASP A 28 12.63 1.33 -13.64
N TYR A 29 11.40 1.53 -13.14
CA TYR A 29 10.89 0.89 -11.92
C TYR A 29 11.00 -0.65 -11.98
N LEU A 30 11.10 -1.24 -13.18
CA LEU A 30 11.34 -2.68 -13.34
C LEU A 30 12.67 -3.15 -12.74
N PHE A 31 13.68 -2.29 -12.63
CA PHE A 31 14.92 -2.65 -11.92
C PHE A 31 14.65 -2.92 -10.45
N LYS A 32 13.84 -2.09 -9.80
CA LYS A 32 13.43 -2.31 -8.39
C LYS A 32 12.55 -3.55 -8.28
N ALA A 33 11.60 -3.75 -9.19
CA ALA A 33 10.74 -4.92 -9.22
C ALA A 33 11.54 -6.23 -9.34
N VAL A 34 12.48 -6.31 -10.29
CA VAL A 34 13.35 -7.48 -10.47
C VAL A 34 14.19 -7.76 -9.23
N ARG A 35 14.80 -6.72 -8.66
CA ARG A 35 15.63 -6.87 -7.46
C ARG A 35 14.81 -7.32 -6.24
N THR A 36 13.62 -6.74 -6.05
CA THR A 36 12.77 -7.04 -4.89
C THR A 36 12.13 -8.42 -5.00
N VAL A 37 11.69 -8.82 -6.19
CA VAL A 37 10.94 -10.06 -6.40
C VAL A 37 11.87 -11.21 -6.76
N TYR A 38 12.45 -11.18 -7.96
CA TYR A 38 13.13 -12.36 -8.52
C TYR A 38 14.45 -12.68 -7.84
N PHE A 39 15.24 -11.69 -7.43
CA PHE A 39 16.52 -11.94 -6.74
C PHE A 39 16.32 -12.48 -5.32
N ASN A 40 15.12 -12.36 -4.78
CA ASN A 40 14.74 -12.93 -3.49
C ASN A 40 13.95 -14.25 -3.62
N GLY A 41 13.85 -14.81 -4.84
CA GLY A 41 13.21 -16.11 -5.11
C GLY A 41 11.69 -16.07 -5.14
N TYR A 42 11.07 -14.88 -5.19
CA TYR A 42 9.64 -14.72 -5.35
C TYR A 42 9.24 -14.61 -6.83
N THR A 43 7.96 -14.75 -7.11
CA THR A 43 7.37 -14.55 -8.44
C THR A 43 6.42 -13.34 -8.50
N THR A 44 6.11 -12.78 -7.35
CA THR A 44 5.25 -11.60 -7.16
C THR A 44 5.66 -10.88 -5.88
N ALA A 45 5.05 -9.73 -5.58
CA ALA A 45 5.21 -9.01 -4.32
C ALA A 45 4.96 -9.95 -3.12
N SER A 46 5.73 -9.76 -2.04
CA SER A 46 5.71 -10.57 -0.82
C SER A 46 5.35 -9.71 0.39
N ILE A 47 4.82 -10.35 1.44
CA ILE A 47 4.59 -9.67 2.72
C ILE A 47 5.88 -9.18 3.39
N ASP A 48 7.04 -9.66 2.95
CA ASP A 48 8.37 -9.26 3.44
C ASP A 48 9.02 -8.13 2.63
N ASP A 49 8.35 -7.64 1.57
CA ASP A 49 8.89 -6.64 0.65
C ASP A 49 9.19 -5.29 1.32
N TYR A 50 8.54 -4.97 2.44
CA TYR A 50 8.68 -3.69 3.12
C TYR A 50 10.14 -3.29 3.36
N SER A 51 11.03 -4.24 3.57
CA SER A 51 12.46 -4.01 3.80
C SER A 51 13.24 -3.49 2.57
N PHE A 52 12.63 -3.55 1.38
CA PHE A 52 13.21 -3.05 0.12
C PHE A 52 12.73 -1.65 -0.28
N PHE A 53 11.90 -1.05 0.56
CA PHE A 53 11.31 0.26 0.33
C PHE A 53 11.70 1.23 1.43
N ASP A 54 11.59 2.50 1.14
CA ASP A 54 11.66 3.56 2.15
C ASP A 54 10.38 3.51 2.98
N ASN A 55 10.51 3.69 4.28
CA ASN A 55 9.41 3.57 5.21
C ASN A 55 9.43 4.70 6.24
N SER A 56 8.31 5.35 6.45
CA SER A 56 8.08 6.27 7.55
C SER A 56 7.43 5.54 8.72
N VAL A 57 7.70 6.00 9.94
CA VAL A 57 7.21 5.37 11.17
C VAL A 57 5.83 5.91 11.53
N ILE A 58 4.88 5.02 11.72
CA ILE A 58 3.62 5.30 12.43
C ILE A 58 3.89 5.03 13.90
N ALA A 59 4.14 6.09 14.67
CA ALA A 59 4.53 5.98 16.06
C ALA A 59 3.36 5.52 16.95
N SER A 60 3.65 4.59 17.87
CA SER A 60 2.81 4.27 19.01
C SER A 60 3.19 5.12 20.22
N LYS A 61 2.26 5.30 21.15
CA LYS A 61 2.51 6.00 22.40
C LYS A 61 1.54 5.49 23.47
N ASP A 62 2.03 5.38 24.69
CA ASP A 62 1.23 4.93 25.83
C ASP A 62 0.51 3.60 25.55
N SER A 63 1.19 2.71 24.82
CA SER A 63 0.67 1.46 24.30
C SER A 63 0.21 0.51 25.39
N LYS A 64 -0.85 -0.25 25.09
CA LYS A 64 -1.36 -1.30 25.99
C LYS A 64 -1.43 -2.63 25.27
N ALA A 65 -0.78 -3.64 25.88
CA ALA A 65 -0.95 -5.01 25.43
C ALA A 65 -2.40 -5.47 25.62
N TRP A 66 -2.89 -6.33 24.73
CA TRP A 66 -4.19 -6.95 24.88
C TRP A 66 -4.26 -7.77 26.16
N PRO A 67 -5.34 -7.65 26.96
CA PRO A 67 -5.50 -8.48 28.13
C PRO A 67 -5.50 -9.96 27.74
N LEU A 68 -4.77 -10.79 28.48
CA LEU A 68 -4.77 -12.22 28.25
C LEU A 68 -6.04 -12.85 28.84
N HIS A 69 -6.74 -13.65 28.04
CA HIS A 69 -7.86 -14.46 28.52
C HIS A 69 -7.36 -15.53 29.51
N LYS A 70 -8.15 -15.89 30.50
CA LYS A 70 -7.78 -16.94 31.46
C LYS A 70 -7.36 -18.28 30.83
N ASP A 71 -7.84 -18.56 29.65
CA ASP A 71 -7.52 -19.75 28.86
C ASP A 71 -6.58 -19.47 27.68
N TYR A 72 -5.80 -18.39 27.74
CA TYR A 72 -4.82 -18.05 26.72
C TYR A 72 -3.89 -19.23 26.40
N ASN A 73 -3.87 -19.61 25.13
CA ASN A 73 -3.09 -20.71 24.57
C ASN A 73 -3.21 -22.09 25.28
N LYS A 74 -4.25 -22.31 26.12
CA LYS A 74 -4.47 -23.61 26.79
C LYS A 74 -5.10 -24.65 25.86
N ILE A 75 -5.83 -24.22 24.82
CA ILE A 75 -6.48 -25.11 23.86
C ILE A 75 -5.61 -25.15 22.59
N PRO A 76 -4.98 -26.30 22.30
CA PRO A 76 -4.14 -26.41 21.13
C PRO A 76 -4.97 -26.35 19.82
N ALA A 77 -4.37 -25.82 18.77
CA ALA A 77 -4.97 -25.84 17.44
C ALA A 77 -5.23 -27.27 16.96
N THR A 78 -6.36 -27.51 16.31
CA THR A 78 -6.68 -28.81 15.75
C THR A 78 -5.73 -29.15 14.59
N LYS A 79 -5.51 -30.45 14.34
CA LYS A 79 -4.71 -30.92 13.18
C LYS A 79 -5.23 -30.35 11.85
N LYS A 80 -6.57 -30.18 11.72
CA LYS A 80 -7.19 -29.58 10.53
C LYS A 80 -6.80 -28.13 10.35
N LEU A 81 -6.82 -27.34 11.44
CA LEU A 81 -6.44 -25.93 11.45
C LEU A 81 -4.94 -25.75 11.11
N ILE A 82 -4.08 -26.54 11.75
CA ILE A 82 -2.63 -26.51 11.45
C ILE A 82 -2.35 -26.83 9.98
N LYS A 83 -3.04 -27.86 9.41
CA LYS A 83 -2.91 -28.20 7.99
C LYS A 83 -3.37 -27.06 7.09
N LEU A 84 -4.46 -26.38 7.45
CA LEU A 84 -4.96 -25.21 6.72
C LEU A 84 -3.93 -24.08 6.74
N HIS A 85 -3.42 -23.70 7.91
CA HIS A 85 -2.40 -22.66 8.04
C HIS A 85 -1.18 -22.96 7.17
N LYS A 86 -0.67 -24.18 7.24
CA LYS A 86 0.47 -24.60 6.42
C LYS A 86 0.17 -24.53 4.91
N SER A 87 -1.05 -24.90 4.48
CA SER A 87 -1.40 -24.86 3.05
C SER A 87 -1.61 -23.45 2.51
N GLN A 88 -1.89 -22.47 3.38
CA GLN A 88 -2.10 -21.07 3.04
C GLN A 88 -0.88 -20.19 3.29
N GLY A 89 0.22 -20.74 3.83
CA GLY A 89 1.38 -19.92 4.23
C GLY A 89 1.03 -18.89 5.30
N THR A 90 0.15 -19.26 6.26
CA THR A 90 -0.22 -18.36 7.37
C THR A 90 1.00 -18.10 8.25
N VAL A 91 1.31 -16.86 8.50
CA VAL A 91 2.46 -16.45 9.33
C VAL A 91 2.08 -16.08 10.76
N ALA A 92 0.85 -15.60 10.96
CA ALA A 92 0.29 -15.28 12.27
C ALA A 92 -1.19 -15.61 12.33
N TYR A 93 -1.67 -16.07 13.47
CA TYR A 93 -3.09 -16.34 13.72
C TYR A 93 -3.45 -15.99 15.14
N VAL A 94 -4.40 -15.08 15.31
CA VAL A 94 -4.81 -14.53 16.60
C VAL A 94 -6.32 -14.67 16.76
N ILE A 95 -6.77 -15.04 17.95
CA ILE A 95 -8.20 -15.04 18.32
C ILE A 95 -8.39 -14.13 19.53
N ILE A 96 -9.23 -13.11 19.36
CA ILE A 96 -9.67 -12.22 20.43
C ILE A 96 -11.12 -12.58 20.80
N LYS A 97 -11.40 -12.70 22.07
CA LYS A 97 -12.73 -12.99 22.60
C LYS A 97 -13.03 -12.13 23.81
N ASN A 98 -14.12 -11.37 23.77
CA ASN A 98 -14.52 -10.45 24.84
C ASN A 98 -13.35 -9.56 25.28
N ASP A 99 -12.75 -8.86 24.31
CA ASP A 99 -11.64 -7.94 24.48
C ASP A 99 -10.38 -8.56 25.14
N SER A 100 -10.22 -9.87 25.04
CA SER A 100 -9.07 -10.58 25.58
C SER A 100 -8.49 -11.55 24.56
N LEU A 101 -7.17 -11.65 24.53
CA LEU A 101 -6.42 -12.56 23.66
C LEU A 101 -6.55 -13.98 24.19
N ILE A 102 -7.20 -14.88 23.45
CA ILE A 102 -7.41 -16.27 23.86
C ILE A 102 -6.46 -17.25 23.17
N TYR A 103 -6.08 -16.94 21.94
CA TYR A 103 -5.18 -17.78 21.17
C TYR A 103 -4.28 -16.94 20.30
N GLU A 104 -3.01 -17.31 20.22
CA GLU A 104 -2.00 -16.67 19.42
C GLU A 104 -0.96 -17.70 18.97
N ALA A 105 -0.65 -17.70 17.67
CA ALA A 105 0.35 -18.58 17.09
C ALA A 105 1.04 -17.90 15.89
N TYR A 106 2.34 -18.13 15.80
CA TYR A 106 3.20 -17.67 14.71
C TYR A 106 3.85 -18.85 14.00
N TYR A 107 4.08 -18.71 12.71
CA TYR A 107 4.61 -19.77 11.86
C TYR A 107 5.76 -19.23 11.01
N ASP A 108 6.56 -20.12 10.42
CA ASP A 108 7.61 -19.80 9.44
C ASP A 108 8.61 -18.71 9.91
N ASN A 109 9.06 -18.81 11.17
CA ASN A 109 9.99 -17.89 11.84
C ASN A 109 9.44 -16.48 12.13
N TYR A 110 8.14 -16.25 11.98
CA TYR A 110 7.49 -15.03 12.43
C TYR A 110 7.24 -15.06 13.94
N SER A 111 7.08 -13.89 14.54
CA SER A 111 6.81 -13.69 15.97
C SER A 111 5.84 -12.51 16.15
N GLU A 112 5.47 -12.24 17.38
CA GLU A 112 4.70 -11.06 17.78
C GLU A 112 5.32 -9.73 17.33
N ASN A 113 6.66 -9.70 17.20
CA ASN A 113 7.41 -8.50 16.79
C ASN A 113 7.69 -8.43 15.27
N SER A 114 7.27 -9.44 14.52
CA SER A 114 7.49 -9.46 13.07
C SER A 114 6.60 -8.44 12.37
N LYS A 115 7.19 -7.72 11.41
CA LYS A 115 6.45 -6.81 10.53
C LYS A 115 6.16 -7.50 9.20
N SER A 116 5.04 -7.17 8.60
CA SER A 116 4.66 -7.67 7.28
C SER A 116 3.88 -6.60 6.52
N ASN A 117 4.02 -6.60 5.19
CA ASN A 117 3.24 -5.71 4.35
C ASN A 117 1.75 -6.08 4.41
N SER A 118 0.92 -5.12 4.73
CA SER A 118 -0.54 -5.30 4.83
C SER A 118 -1.24 -5.23 3.46
N PHE A 119 -0.54 -4.79 2.41
CA PHE A 119 -1.11 -4.54 1.09
C PHE A 119 -2.45 -3.77 1.18
N SER A 120 -3.49 -4.29 0.55
CA SER A 120 -4.79 -3.62 0.46
C SER A 120 -5.52 -3.42 1.79
N MET A 121 -5.08 -4.03 2.89
CA MET A 121 -5.64 -3.71 4.20
C MET A 121 -5.35 -2.25 4.61
N ALA A 122 -4.26 -1.64 4.10
CA ALA A 122 -3.94 -0.23 4.28
C ALA A 122 -5.08 0.70 3.82
N LYS A 123 -5.87 0.30 2.83
CA LYS A 123 -7.03 1.07 2.34
C LYS A 123 -8.07 1.33 3.43
N SER A 124 -8.23 0.39 4.37
CA SER A 124 -9.14 0.56 5.50
C SER A 124 -8.67 1.65 6.46
N TYR A 125 -7.36 1.81 6.66
CA TYR A 125 -6.81 2.90 7.45
C TYR A 125 -7.03 4.25 6.75
N VAL A 126 -6.80 4.34 5.43
CA VAL A 126 -7.06 5.55 4.65
C VAL A 126 -8.54 5.96 4.75
N CYS A 127 -9.48 5.02 4.63
CA CYS A 127 -10.91 5.31 4.82
C CYS A 127 -11.22 5.72 6.28
N GLY A 128 -10.55 5.13 7.27
CA GLY A 128 -10.67 5.55 8.67
C GLY A 128 -10.19 6.99 8.88
N LEU A 129 -9.08 7.36 8.25
CA LEU A 129 -8.54 8.73 8.28
C LEU A 129 -9.44 9.73 7.57
N LEU A 130 -10.10 9.34 6.47
CA LEU A 130 -11.12 10.17 5.84
C LEU A 130 -12.25 10.50 6.83
N GLY A 131 -12.77 9.49 7.54
CA GLY A 131 -13.78 9.69 8.58
C GLY A 131 -13.31 10.66 9.67
N LYS A 132 -12.07 10.53 10.11
CA LYS A 132 -11.45 11.45 11.07
C LYS A 132 -11.31 12.87 10.51
N ALA A 133 -10.85 13.03 9.27
CA ALA A 133 -10.68 14.32 8.63
C ALA A 133 -12.02 15.07 8.48
N ILE A 134 -13.12 14.34 8.20
CA ILE A 134 -14.47 14.91 8.18
C ILE A 134 -14.91 15.31 9.60
N MET A 135 -14.73 14.44 10.59
CA MET A 135 -15.08 14.76 11.99
C MET A 135 -14.31 15.94 12.55
N GLU A 136 -13.10 16.16 12.12
CA GLU A 136 -12.22 17.26 12.53
C GLU A 136 -12.41 18.54 11.69
N GLY A 137 -13.22 18.48 10.63
CA GLY A 137 -13.56 19.63 9.77
C GLY A 137 -12.50 19.99 8.73
N TYR A 138 -11.52 19.11 8.47
CA TYR A 138 -10.55 19.29 7.39
C TYR A 138 -11.15 19.01 6.02
N ILE A 139 -12.13 18.10 5.96
CA ILE A 139 -12.93 17.76 4.78
C ILE A 139 -14.40 17.99 5.17
N GLU A 140 -15.16 18.66 4.31
CA GLU A 140 -16.53 19.04 4.65
C GLU A 140 -17.45 17.81 4.75
N ASN A 141 -17.42 16.95 3.74
CA ASN A 141 -18.27 15.76 3.65
C ASN A 141 -17.80 14.85 2.48
N LEU A 142 -18.51 13.75 2.24
CA LEU A 142 -18.20 12.83 1.16
C LEU A 142 -18.48 13.38 -0.25
N GLU A 143 -19.35 14.37 -0.37
CA GLU A 143 -19.72 15.03 -1.64
C GLU A 143 -18.73 16.12 -2.03
N GLN A 144 -17.74 16.46 -1.18
CA GLN A 144 -16.76 17.48 -1.50
C GLN A 144 -15.96 17.11 -2.74
N PRO A 145 -15.86 18.01 -3.74
CA PRO A 145 -15.13 17.74 -4.96
C PRO A 145 -13.61 17.60 -4.71
N VAL A 146 -12.97 16.66 -5.40
CA VAL A 146 -11.50 16.51 -5.40
C VAL A 146 -10.82 17.77 -5.96
N GLY A 147 -11.51 18.49 -6.86
CA GLY A 147 -11.05 19.75 -7.43
C GLY A 147 -10.78 20.87 -6.42
N ASP A 148 -11.39 20.82 -5.23
CA ASP A 148 -11.12 21.79 -4.14
C ASP A 148 -9.70 21.64 -3.58
N PHE A 149 -9.12 20.46 -3.69
CA PHE A 149 -7.77 20.15 -3.20
C PHE A 149 -6.73 20.19 -4.34
N PHE A 150 -7.12 19.76 -5.55
CA PHE A 150 -6.24 19.59 -6.69
C PHE A 150 -6.84 20.21 -7.96
N PRO A 151 -6.32 21.38 -8.43
CA PRO A 151 -6.89 22.10 -9.58
C PRO A 151 -7.01 21.27 -10.87
N GLN A 152 -6.18 20.27 -11.10
CA GLN A 152 -6.27 19.37 -12.27
C GLN A 152 -7.57 18.53 -12.29
N TYR A 153 -8.30 18.48 -11.18
CA TYR A 153 -9.63 17.86 -11.08
C TYR A 153 -10.78 18.87 -11.20
N SER A 154 -10.53 20.09 -11.70
CA SER A 154 -11.56 21.14 -11.77
C SER A 154 -12.30 21.19 -13.12
N GLU A 155 -11.93 20.36 -14.12
CA GLU A 155 -12.51 20.42 -15.46
C GLU A 155 -13.03 19.05 -15.94
N GLY A 156 -13.95 19.08 -16.88
CA GLY A 156 -14.47 17.88 -17.56
C GLY A 156 -15.16 16.89 -16.61
N LEU A 157 -14.93 15.61 -16.84
CA LEU A 157 -15.47 14.54 -15.94
C LEU A 157 -14.81 14.56 -14.57
N SER A 158 -13.54 14.93 -14.49
CA SER A 158 -12.78 14.97 -13.25
C SER A 158 -13.38 15.94 -12.23
N SER A 159 -14.01 17.04 -12.68
CA SER A 159 -14.66 18.03 -11.79
C SER A 159 -15.85 17.47 -11.01
N LYS A 160 -16.35 16.31 -11.40
CA LYS A 160 -17.45 15.62 -10.72
C LYS A 160 -17.00 14.57 -9.73
N VAL A 161 -15.69 14.28 -9.67
CA VAL A 161 -15.15 13.29 -8.73
C VAL A 161 -15.21 13.86 -7.34
N THR A 162 -15.87 13.15 -6.44
CA THR A 162 -15.97 13.50 -5.03
C THR A 162 -15.02 12.66 -4.17
N VAL A 163 -14.79 13.08 -2.96
CA VAL A 163 -14.03 12.33 -1.95
C VAL A 163 -14.71 10.98 -1.68
N GLY A 164 -16.05 10.94 -1.68
CA GLY A 164 -16.84 9.72 -1.54
C GLY A 164 -16.68 8.75 -2.72
N ASP A 165 -16.54 9.26 -3.95
CA ASP A 165 -16.28 8.42 -5.12
C ASP A 165 -14.91 7.74 -5.04
N LEU A 166 -13.88 8.43 -4.51
CA LEU A 166 -12.58 7.83 -4.25
C LEU A 166 -12.68 6.75 -3.17
N ALA A 167 -13.33 7.05 -2.06
CA ALA A 167 -13.49 6.11 -0.94
C ALA A 167 -14.27 4.85 -1.32
N SER A 168 -15.22 4.97 -2.26
CA SER A 168 -16.03 3.86 -2.76
C SER A 168 -15.49 3.22 -4.04
N MET A 169 -14.33 3.68 -4.55
CA MET A 169 -13.74 3.22 -5.82
C MET A 169 -14.73 3.35 -7.00
N ALA A 170 -15.40 4.48 -7.06
CA ALA A 170 -16.40 4.82 -8.08
C ALA A 170 -16.03 6.11 -8.85
N SER A 171 -14.78 6.52 -8.84
CA SER A 171 -14.28 7.76 -9.48
C SER A 171 -14.44 7.78 -11.00
N GLY A 172 -14.64 6.61 -11.62
CA GLY A 172 -14.67 6.48 -13.08
C GLY A 172 -13.30 6.63 -13.73
N SER A 173 -12.23 6.40 -12.98
CA SER A 173 -10.84 6.54 -13.45
C SER A 173 -10.46 5.51 -14.51
N SER A 174 -9.41 5.84 -15.27
CA SER A 174 -8.79 4.93 -16.25
C SER A 174 -7.83 3.92 -15.61
N TRP A 175 -7.69 3.95 -14.29
CA TRP A 175 -6.87 2.97 -13.55
C TRP A 175 -7.30 1.55 -13.86
N LYS A 176 -6.32 0.66 -14.11
CA LYS A 176 -6.55 -0.78 -14.30
C LYS A 176 -5.66 -1.56 -13.39
N GLU A 177 -6.25 -2.15 -12.36
CA GLU A 177 -5.54 -3.01 -11.45
C GLU A 177 -5.00 -4.24 -12.16
N ASN A 178 -3.68 -4.49 -12.08
CA ASN A 178 -3.05 -5.63 -12.72
C ASN A 178 -1.84 -6.11 -11.91
N TYR A 179 -1.86 -7.38 -11.50
CA TYR A 179 -0.80 -8.02 -10.69
C TYR A 179 0.02 -9.06 -11.46
N TYR A 180 -0.32 -9.32 -12.72
CA TYR A 180 0.28 -10.42 -13.50
C TYR A 180 1.34 -9.96 -14.50
N TRP A 181 1.16 -8.78 -15.06
CA TRP A 181 2.08 -8.22 -16.05
C TRP A 181 2.85 -7.05 -15.44
N PRO A 182 4.19 -7.05 -15.47
CA PRO A 182 4.96 -6.04 -14.75
C PRO A 182 4.98 -4.65 -15.40
N ILE A 183 4.62 -4.54 -16.69
CA ILE A 183 4.54 -3.24 -17.37
C ILE A 183 3.09 -2.74 -17.31
N ASN A 184 2.77 -2.10 -16.22
CA ASN A 184 1.45 -1.53 -15.97
C ASN A 184 1.51 -0.49 -14.84
N ILE A 185 0.42 0.27 -14.68
CA ILE A 185 0.32 1.36 -13.71
C ILE A 185 0.39 0.88 -12.25
N THR A 186 -0.14 -0.31 -11.93
CA THR A 186 -0.09 -0.87 -10.57
C THR A 186 1.36 -1.16 -10.17
N ALA A 187 2.14 -1.78 -11.06
CA ALA A 187 3.55 -2.05 -10.83
C ALA A 187 4.39 -0.76 -10.78
N LYS A 188 4.07 0.23 -11.64
CA LYS A 188 4.71 1.55 -11.62
C LYS A 188 4.46 2.25 -10.29
N ALA A 189 3.23 2.28 -9.80
CA ALA A 189 2.89 2.87 -8.51
C ALA A 189 3.55 2.14 -7.32
N TYR A 190 3.75 0.82 -7.41
CA TYR A 190 4.33 0.04 -6.31
C TYR A 190 5.86 0.10 -6.26
N TYR A 191 6.55 0.07 -7.42
CA TYR A 191 8.01 0.01 -7.51
C TYR A 191 8.67 1.32 -7.93
N GLY A 192 7.91 2.28 -8.46
CA GLY A 192 8.38 3.59 -8.91
C GLY A 192 8.72 4.52 -7.76
N LYS A 193 9.15 5.75 -8.11
CA LYS A 193 9.53 6.81 -7.18
C LYS A 193 8.70 8.09 -7.35
N GLU A 194 7.79 8.11 -8.30
CA GLU A 194 7.01 9.28 -8.70
C GLU A 194 5.52 8.94 -8.57
N LEU A 195 5.11 8.57 -7.34
CA LEU A 195 3.75 8.10 -7.08
C LEU A 195 2.73 9.19 -7.36
N GLU A 196 2.97 10.41 -6.90
CA GLU A 196 2.08 11.56 -7.11
C GLU A 196 1.86 11.81 -8.61
N GLU A 197 2.95 11.88 -9.41
CA GLU A 197 2.85 12.07 -10.86
C GLU A 197 2.12 10.91 -11.54
N THR A 198 2.39 9.68 -11.11
CA THR A 198 1.70 8.48 -11.61
C THR A 198 0.19 8.56 -11.37
N ILE A 199 -0.23 9.02 -10.18
CA ILE A 199 -1.65 9.16 -9.83
C ILE A 199 -2.30 10.30 -10.62
N PHE A 200 -1.65 11.45 -10.74
CA PHE A 200 -2.18 12.58 -11.52
C PHE A 200 -2.23 12.32 -13.04
N GLY A 201 -1.44 11.36 -13.53
CA GLY A 201 -1.53 10.88 -14.91
C GLY A 201 -2.78 10.04 -15.21
N VAL A 202 -3.57 9.65 -14.20
CA VAL A 202 -4.80 8.86 -14.39
C VAL A 202 -5.96 9.77 -14.77
N SER A 203 -6.61 9.48 -15.89
CA SER A 203 -7.75 10.25 -16.38
C SER A 203 -9.08 9.73 -15.84
N THR A 204 -10.08 10.59 -15.66
CA THR A 204 -11.47 10.20 -15.43
C THR A 204 -12.13 9.96 -16.80
N VAL A 205 -12.56 8.72 -17.06
CA VAL A 205 -13.07 8.28 -18.37
C VAL A 205 -14.53 7.82 -18.33
N LYS A 206 -15.10 7.66 -17.14
CA LYS A 206 -16.51 7.32 -16.91
C LYS A 206 -17.12 8.35 -15.97
N THR A 207 -18.45 8.46 -15.97
CA THR A 207 -19.15 9.32 -15.02
C THR A 207 -18.92 8.83 -13.59
N PRO A 208 -18.38 9.68 -12.69
CA PRO A 208 -18.19 9.32 -11.30
C PRO A 208 -19.49 8.92 -10.59
N GLY A 209 -19.39 8.11 -9.55
CA GLY A 209 -20.50 7.65 -8.71
C GLY A 209 -21.42 6.60 -9.36
N GLN A 210 -21.13 6.13 -10.60
CA GLN A 210 -22.04 5.24 -11.32
C GLN A 210 -21.70 3.75 -11.19
N SER A 211 -20.44 3.39 -10.98
CA SER A 211 -20.02 1.99 -10.93
C SER A 211 -18.76 1.82 -10.10
N PHE A 212 -18.75 0.79 -9.30
CA PHE A 212 -17.56 0.33 -8.59
C PHE A 212 -16.58 -0.33 -9.58
N GLU A 213 -15.32 0.08 -9.52
CA GLU A 213 -14.21 -0.62 -10.17
C GLU A 213 -13.00 -0.58 -9.22
N TYR A 214 -12.56 -1.75 -8.75
CA TYR A 214 -11.48 -1.79 -7.76
C TYR A 214 -10.25 -1.01 -8.25
N SER A 215 -9.80 -0.05 -7.44
CA SER A 215 -8.77 0.93 -7.82
C SER A 215 -7.86 1.27 -6.64
N SER A 216 -6.59 0.84 -6.70
CA SER A 216 -5.57 1.33 -5.78
C SER A 216 -5.24 2.80 -6.04
N GLY A 217 -5.41 3.28 -7.28
CA GLY A 217 -5.24 4.69 -7.64
C GLY A 217 -6.21 5.61 -6.92
N ASP A 218 -7.49 5.21 -6.80
CA ASP A 218 -8.49 6.00 -6.07
C ASP A 218 -8.12 6.16 -4.57
N THR A 219 -7.67 5.07 -3.95
CA THR A 219 -7.23 5.13 -2.55
C THR A 219 -5.99 6.00 -2.38
N GLN A 220 -5.07 5.93 -3.31
CA GLN A 220 -3.85 6.74 -3.28
C GLN A 220 -4.18 8.23 -3.45
N LEU A 221 -5.05 8.57 -4.40
CA LEU A 221 -5.54 9.94 -4.55
C LEU A 221 -6.29 10.41 -3.30
N LEU A 222 -7.09 9.54 -2.67
CA LEU A 222 -7.75 9.86 -1.40
C LEU A 222 -6.74 10.16 -0.28
N ALA A 223 -5.66 9.39 -0.20
CA ALA A 223 -4.57 9.65 0.74
C ALA A 223 -3.96 11.04 0.52
N MET A 224 -3.68 11.40 -0.73
CA MET A 224 -3.17 12.73 -1.09
C MET A 224 -4.18 13.85 -0.76
N VAL A 225 -5.49 13.62 -0.95
CA VAL A 225 -6.55 14.56 -0.52
C VAL A 225 -6.49 14.80 0.99
N ILE A 226 -6.34 13.72 1.77
CA ILE A 226 -6.25 13.81 3.24
C ILE A 226 -4.99 14.59 3.65
N GLU A 227 -3.84 14.32 3.05
CA GLU A 227 -2.61 15.08 3.32
C GLU A 227 -2.78 16.56 2.98
N LYS A 228 -3.38 16.86 1.82
CA LYS A 228 -3.62 18.23 1.39
C LYS A 228 -4.58 18.99 2.32
N ALA A 229 -5.64 18.31 2.77
CA ALA A 229 -6.65 18.88 3.65
C ALA A 229 -6.10 19.13 5.06
N THR A 230 -5.34 18.20 5.61
CA THR A 230 -4.81 18.27 6.98
C THR A 230 -3.50 19.04 7.07
N GLY A 231 -2.77 19.20 5.98
CA GLY A 231 -1.40 19.74 5.96
C GLY A 231 -0.36 18.85 6.63
N LYS A 232 -0.68 17.56 6.86
CA LYS A 232 0.18 16.58 7.50
C LYS A 232 0.49 15.44 6.54
N LYS A 233 1.62 14.78 6.72
CA LYS A 233 1.89 13.51 6.05
C LYS A 233 0.92 12.45 6.56
N LEU A 234 0.53 11.53 5.68
CA LEU A 234 -0.49 10.53 6.00
C LEU A 234 -0.12 9.65 7.20
N TYR A 235 1.16 9.25 7.29
CA TYR A 235 1.67 8.43 8.38
C TYR A 235 1.67 9.17 9.74
N ASP A 236 1.93 10.49 9.75
CA ASP A 236 1.84 11.33 10.96
C ASP A 236 0.38 11.48 11.39
N TYR A 237 -0.51 11.79 10.43
CA TYR A 237 -1.94 11.90 10.71
C TYR A 237 -2.53 10.56 11.17
N LEU A 238 -2.08 9.43 10.59
CA LEU A 238 -2.46 8.09 11.05
C LEU A 238 -1.98 7.82 12.47
N SER A 239 -0.74 8.19 12.78
CA SER A 239 -0.19 8.06 14.14
C SER A 239 -1.02 8.82 15.16
N GLU A 240 -1.27 10.11 14.92
CA GLU A 240 -1.96 11.01 15.86
C GLU A 240 -3.46 10.69 15.98
N SER A 241 -4.12 10.35 14.87
CA SER A 241 -5.58 10.27 14.80
C SER A 241 -6.16 8.88 15.06
N LEU A 242 -5.37 7.82 14.83
CA LEU A 242 -5.82 6.44 15.01
C LEU A 242 -4.86 5.61 15.85
N TRP A 243 -3.55 5.58 15.52
CA TRP A 243 -2.61 4.61 16.10
C TRP A 243 -2.39 4.83 17.60
N ILE A 244 -2.11 6.07 17.99
CA ILE A 244 -1.96 6.47 19.41
C ILE A 244 -3.29 6.37 20.17
N PRO A 245 -4.43 6.94 19.67
CA PRO A 245 -5.71 6.82 20.38
C PRO A 245 -6.22 5.38 20.54
N LEU A 246 -5.82 4.46 19.66
CA LEU A 246 -6.11 3.03 19.78
C LEU A 246 -5.17 2.32 20.76
N GLU A 247 -4.22 3.04 21.38
CA GLU A 247 -3.22 2.50 22.30
C GLU A 247 -2.42 1.34 21.67
N SER A 248 -2.17 1.43 20.34
CA SER A 248 -1.51 0.38 19.56
C SER A 248 -0.18 -0.05 20.20
N GLU A 249 0.04 -1.35 20.32
CA GLU A 249 1.12 -1.91 21.14
C GLU A 249 2.51 -1.60 20.57
N ASN A 250 2.65 -1.57 19.25
CA ASN A 250 3.93 -1.36 18.56
C ASN A 250 3.82 -0.28 17.49
N ASP A 251 4.96 0.31 17.14
CA ASP A 251 5.08 1.14 15.95
C ASP A 251 4.80 0.33 14.69
N ALA A 252 4.15 0.95 13.71
CA ALA A 252 4.01 0.40 12.39
C ALA A 252 4.88 1.16 11.37
N LEU A 253 4.96 0.64 10.15
CA LEU A 253 5.66 1.27 9.05
C LEU A 253 4.67 1.63 7.95
N TRP A 254 4.85 2.81 7.37
CA TRP A 254 4.16 3.24 6.16
C TRP A 254 5.16 3.32 5.03
N GLN A 255 4.98 2.48 4.01
CA GLN A 255 5.85 2.48 2.83
C GLN A 255 5.64 3.76 2.03
N VAL A 256 6.73 4.44 1.67
CA VAL A 256 6.76 5.65 0.85
C VAL A 256 7.55 5.40 -0.44
N ASP A 257 7.34 6.24 -1.46
CA ASP A 257 8.01 6.10 -2.76
C ASP A 257 9.45 6.62 -2.75
N SER A 258 9.73 7.65 -1.93
CA SER A 258 11.08 8.16 -1.68
C SER A 258 11.18 8.89 -0.35
N GLU A 259 12.37 8.95 0.25
CA GLU A 259 12.66 9.75 1.45
C GLU A 259 12.61 11.27 1.18
N ALA A 260 12.68 11.68 -0.09
CA ALA A 260 12.72 13.10 -0.48
C ALA A 260 11.35 13.78 -0.52
N ASN A 261 10.27 13.04 -0.28
CA ASN A 261 8.91 13.58 -0.21
C ASN A 261 8.49 13.93 1.23
N ASP A 262 9.47 14.22 2.09
CA ASP A 262 9.27 14.78 3.42
C ASP A 262 8.95 16.29 3.37
#